data_d87bc6b5daf9591600752119d8325bec
#
_entry.id   d87bc6b5daf9591600752119d8325bec
#
_cell.length_a   1.000
_cell.length_b   1.000
_cell.length_c   1.000
_cell.angle_alpha   90.00
_cell.angle_beta   90.00
_cell.angle_gamma   90.00
#
_symmetry.space_group_name_H-M   'P 1'
#
loop_
_entity.id
_entity.type
_entity.pdbx_description
1 polymer ?
#
loop_
_entity_poly.entity_id
_entity_poly.type
_entity_poly.pdbx_seq_one_letter_code
_entity_poly.pdbx_strand_id
1 'polypeptide(L)'
;MARIFAYIIHRSGVVDDSAAELLAAAKKIDPTASPTAIVAGWGPNLDAACGSLQTSYNEIWKVANEALAYPNAELVRQALTRVLPADSIVLVPHDHFGIDLAPGLSIKLNAAFVSDVLAIEGIEGNFLKVVRQELGGQVSAHMCCNVSTGAVINIRPGAFKPEPGAPAAGVVVDKSSSVGTLLAKRRYIETIVAEGGDVDITKHAVLVSIGRGIQEKDNVAIAEELAEALGAAVSCSRPVVDAKWMEKSRQVGSSGKTVKPKVYLACGISGAFQHLAGIKGSPFLIAINKNPKAPIFQVADVGVVDDILEFLPLLTNKVRELHGIAAK
;
A
#
# COMPACT_ATOMS: atom_id res chain seq x y z
N MET A 1 -19.15 16.95 -15.00
CA MET A 1 -18.74 15.86 -14.09
C MET A 1 -18.09 16.44 -12.85
N ALA A 2 -18.22 15.77 -11.70
CA ALA A 2 -17.55 16.16 -10.46
C ALA A 2 -16.03 16.18 -10.66
N ARG A 3 -15.33 17.13 -10.05
CA ARG A 3 -13.87 17.21 -10.12
C ARG A 3 -13.24 16.12 -9.26
N ILE A 4 -12.28 15.39 -9.82
CA ILE A 4 -11.61 14.29 -9.14
C ILE A 4 -10.29 14.79 -8.54
N PHE A 5 -10.08 14.51 -7.27
CA PHE A 5 -8.87 14.81 -6.53
C PHE A 5 -8.22 13.55 -6.02
N ALA A 6 -6.89 13.51 -6.01
CA ALA A 6 -6.11 12.47 -5.38
C ALA A 6 -5.32 13.07 -4.20
N TYR A 7 -5.61 12.63 -2.99
CA TYR A 7 -4.79 13.02 -1.83
C TYR A 7 -3.53 12.18 -1.79
N ILE A 8 -2.39 12.84 -1.94
CA ILE A 8 -1.09 12.19 -2.06
C ILE A 8 -0.34 12.25 -0.72
N ILE A 9 0.06 11.08 -0.24
CA ILE A 9 0.86 10.95 0.96
C ILE A 9 2.33 11.06 0.58
N HIS A 10 3.10 11.79 1.37
CA HIS A 10 4.57 11.81 1.27
C HIS A 10 5.22 11.63 2.65
N ARG A 11 6.43 11.12 2.67
CA ARG A 11 7.27 11.03 3.87
C ARG A 11 8.62 11.67 3.56
N SER A 12 8.95 12.73 4.30
CA SER A 12 10.20 13.48 4.10
C SER A 12 10.46 13.88 2.64
N GLY A 13 9.42 14.29 1.91
CA GLY A 13 9.50 14.70 0.52
C GLY A 13 9.40 13.58 -0.52
N VAL A 14 9.47 12.32 -0.11
CA VAL A 14 9.29 11.16 -0.99
C VAL A 14 7.81 10.83 -1.08
N VAL A 15 7.25 10.91 -2.27
CA VAL A 15 5.86 10.58 -2.59
C VAL A 15 5.65 9.07 -2.49
N ASP A 16 4.53 8.67 -1.89
CA ASP A 16 4.13 7.26 -1.83
C ASP A 16 3.68 6.78 -3.22
N ASP A 17 3.99 5.51 -3.53
CA ASP A 17 3.65 4.90 -4.83
C ASP A 17 2.15 4.84 -5.11
N SER A 18 1.31 4.95 -4.08
CA SER A 18 -0.14 5.06 -4.24
C SER A 18 -0.55 6.25 -5.11
N ALA A 19 0.30 7.28 -5.27
CA ALA A 19 0.04 8.39 -6.17
C ALA A 19 -0.26 7.93 -7.61
N ALA A 20 0.51 6.99 -8.14
CA ALA A 20 0.27 6.44 -9.48
C ALA A 20 -0.97 5.53 -9.54
N GLU A 21 -1.25 4.81 -8.45
CA GLU A 21 -2.45 3.98 -8.33
C GLU A 21 -3.73 4.82 -8.28
N LEU A 22 -3.72 5.95 -7.55
CA LEU A 22 -4.85 6.88 -7.49
C LEU A 22 -5.13 7.54 -8.86
N LEU A 23 -4.07 7.82 -9.63
CA LEU A 23 -4.21 8.31 -11.00
C LEU A 23 -4.91 7.25 -11.89
N ALA A 24 -4.50 5.99 -11.78
CA ALA A 24 -5.12 4.88 -12.50
C ALA A 24 -6.59 4.67 -12.06
N ALA A 25 -6.89 4.76 -10.76
CA ALA A 25 -8.24 4.66 -10.23
C ALA A 25 -9.14 5.79 -10.74
N ALA A 26 -8.64 7.02 -10.81
CA ALA A 26 -9.39 8.17 -11.35
C ALA A 26 -9.81 7.94 -12.82
N LYS A 27 -8.92 7.37 -13.64
CA LYS A 27 -9.22 7.01 -15.03
C LYS A 27 -10.28 5.90 -15.18
N LYS A 28 -10.45 5.06 -14.15
CA LYS A 28 -11.56 4.08 -14.14
C LYS A 28 -12.90 4.73 -13.80
N ILE A 29 -12.91 5.87 -13.09
CA ILE A 29 -14.14 6.66 -12.89
C ILE A 29 -14.50 7.37 -14.19
N ASP A 30 -13.53 8.06 -14.79
CA ASP A 30 -13.68 8.77 -16.06
C ASP A 30 -12.37 8.66 -16.86
N PRO A 31 -12.38 7.95 -18.01
CA PRO A 31 -11.19 7.79 -18.85
C PRO A 31 -10.56 9.11 -19.34
N THR A 32 -11.34 10.18 -19.38
CA THR A 32 -10.89 11.52 -19.79
C THR A 32 -10.45 12.38 -18.62
N ALA A 33 -10.60 11.89 -17.37
CA ALA A 33 -10.29 12.66 -16.18
C ALA A 33 -8.81 13.01 -16.08
N SER A 34 -8.57 14.25 -15.72
CA SER A 34 -7.25 14.74 -15.27
C SER A 34 -7.37 15.08 -13.79
N PRO A 35 -7.14 14.12 -12.89
CA PRO A 35 -7.30 14.37 -11.46
C PRO A 35 -6.26 15.38 -10.98
N THR A 36 -6.67 16.23 -10.02
CA THR A 36 -5.76 17.14 -9.32
C THR A 36 -5.13 16.41 -8.13
N ALA A 37 -3.80 16.38 -8.06
CA ALA A 37 -3.11 15.91 -6.86
C ALA A 37 -3.21 16.96 -5.74
N ILE A 38 -3.43 16.55 -4.51
CA ILE A 38 -3.36 17.42 -3.33
C ILE A 38 -2.27 16.89 -2.41
N VAL A 39 -1.32 17.74 -2.09
CA VAL A 39 -0.21 17.42 -1.18
C VAL A 39 -0.25 18.39 -0.01
N ALA A 40 -0.32 17.86 1.21
CA ALA A 40 -0.34 18.66 2.43
C ALA A 40 0.92 18.42 3.26
N GLY A 41 1.49 19.49 3.80
CA GLY A 41 2.73 19.40 4.57
C GLY A 41 3.33 20.75 4.92
N TRP A 42 4.66 20.77 5.13
CA TRP A 42 5.40 21.99 5.43
C TRP A 42 6.84 21.93 4.92
N GLY A 43 7.37 23.09 4.53
CA GLY A 43 8.77 23.29 4.22
C GLY A 43 9.27 22.58 2.95
N PRO A 44 10.61 22.42 2.81
CA PRO A 44 11.25 21.90 1.57
C PRO A 44 10.78 20.48 1.18
N ASN A 45 10.40 19.67 2.13
CA ASN A 45 9.88 18.34 1.87
C ASN A 45 8.57 18.37 1.08
N LEU A 46 7.69 19.34 1.38
CA LEU A 46 6.46 19.53 0.63
C LEU A 46 6.76 19.98 -0.81
N ASP A 47 7.74 20.87 -0.98
CA ASP A 47 8.14 21.36 -2.31
C ASP A 47 8.74 20.22 -3.16
N ALA A 48 9.57 19.39 -2.57
CA ALA A 48 10.13 18.21 -3.24
C ALA A 48 9.03 17.22 -3.66
N ALA A 49 8.05 16.95 -2.80
CA ALA A 49 6.91 16.08 -3.12
C ALA A 49 6.07 16.66 -4.26
N CYS A 50 5.75 17.95 -4.22
CA CYS A 50 5.02 18.61 -5.32
C CYS A 50 5.81 18.57 -6.64
N GLY A 51 7.12 18.81 -6.61
CA GLY A 51 7.99 18.76 -7.78
C GLY A 51 8.02 17.37 -8.44
N SER A 52 8.10 16.32 -7.65
CA SER A 52 8.13 14.94 -8.18
C SER A 52 6.83 14.54 -8.89
N LEU A 53 5.69 15.13 -8.52
CA LEU A 53 4.39 14.83 -9.12
C LEU A 53 4.14 15.53 -10.46
N GLN A 54 4.93 16.53 -10.82
CA GLN A 54 4.75 17.30 -12.06
C GLN A 54 4.89 16.44 -13.32
N THR A 55 5.58 15.31 -13.23
CA THR A 55 5.70 14.36 -14.35
C THR A 55 4.50 13.45 -14.52
N SER A 56 3.58 13.40 -13.54
CA SER A 56 2.46 12.45 -13.51
C SER A 56 1.10 13.13 -13.47
N TYR A 57 0.99 14.28 -12.82
CA TYR A 57 -0.25 15.03 -12.66
C TYR A 57 -0.18 16.39 -13.37
N ASN A 58 -1.25 16.78 -14.05
CA ASN A 58 -1.32 18.07 -14.74
C ASN A 58 -1.48 19.26 -13.79
N GLU A 59 -2.11 19.03 -12.64
CA GLU A 59 -2.32 20.06 -11.62
C GLU A 59 -2.05 19.47 -10.23
N ILE A 60 -1.23 20.16 -9.44
CA ILE A 60 -0.87 19.80 -8.08
C ILE A 60 -1.23 20.94 -7.13
N TRP A 61 -2.12 20.71 -6.19
CA TRP A 61 -2.42 21.65 -5.13
C TRP A 61 -1.46 21.46 -3.95
N LYS A 62 -0.63 22.46 -3.74
CA LYS A 62 0.24 22.57 -2.57
C LYS A 62 -0.56 23.17 -1.42
N VAL A 63 -0.60 22.48 -0.28
CA VAL A 63 -1.30 22.90 0.93
C VAL A 63 -0.28 22.96 2.07
N ALA A 64 0.37 24.11 2.20
CA ALA A 64 1.40 24.34 3.22
C ALA A 64 0.82 24.94 4.47
N ASN A 65 1.17 24.37 5.63
CA ASN A 65 0.93 24.95 6.93
C ASN A 65 1.90 24.32 7.94
N GLU A 66 2.50 25.12 8.82
CA GLU A 66 3.48 24.63 9.79
C GLU A 66 2.92 23.49 10.69
N ALA A 67 1.64 23.56 11.03
CA ALA A 67 0.97 22.51 11.79
C ALA A 67 0.89 21.16 11.06
N LEU A 68 1.13 21.16 9.73
CA LEU A 68 1.17 19.95 8.88
C LEU A 68 2.59 19.39 8.69
N ALA A 69 3.58 19.90 9.46
CA ALA A 69 4.95 19.35 9.42
C ALA A 69 5.00 17.84 9.73
N TYR A 70 4.00 17.33 10.42
CA TYR A 70 3.82 15.92 10.73
C TYR A 70 2.49 15.41 10.22
N PRO A 71 2.40 14.13 9.82
CA PRO A 71 1.16 13.51 9.40
C PRO A 71 0.14 13.50 10.56
N ASN A 72 -0.91 14.30 10.44
CA ASN A 72 -2.03 14.35 11.38
C ASN A 72 -3.34 14.45 10.59
N ALA A 73 -4.10 13.35 10.56
CA ALA A 73 -5.34 13.26 9.78
C ALA A 73 -6.40 14.29 10.24
N GLU A 74 -6.40 14.70 11.51
CA GLU A 74 -7.31 15.73 12.01
C GLU A 74 -7.02 17.10 11.39
N LEU A 75 -5.74 17.47 11.28
CA LEU A 75 -5.32 18.74 10.67
C LEU A 75 -5.46 18.72 9.16
N VAL A 76 -5.06 17.62 8.50
CA VAL A 76 -5.24 17.44 7.06
C VAL A 76 -6.73 17.51 6.68
N ARG A 77 -7.60 16.90 7.47
CA ARG A 77 -9.06 16.98 7.26
C ARG A 77 -9.56 18.41 7.30
N GLN A 78 -9.12 19.22 8.26
CA GLN A 78 -9.48 20.64 8.35
C GLN A 78 -8.99 21.40 7.12
N ALA A 79 -7.74 21.18 6.71
CA ALA A 79 -7.16 21.81 5.54
C ALA A 79 -7.94 21.45 4.26
N LEU A 80 -8.19 20.16 4.03
CA LEU A 80 -8.92 19.67 2.86
C LEU A 80 -10.35 20.20 2.80
N THR A 81 -11.05 20.26 3.94
CA THR A 81 -12.42 20.81 3.99
C THR A 81 -12.47 22.29 3.58
N ARG A 82 -11.37 23.04 3.72
CA ARG A 82 -11.31 24.47 3.36
C ARG A 82 -10.89 24.72 1.91
N VAL A 83 -10.17 23.78 1.30
CA VAL A 83 -9.63 23.97 -0.06
C VAL A 83 -10.43 23.21 -1.13
N LEU A 84 -11.11 22.12 -0.77
CA LEU A 84 -11.86 21.32 -1.71
C LEU A 84 -13.16 22.02 -2.11
N PRO A 85 -13.48 22.06 -3.42
CA PRO A 85 -14.81 22.48 -3.88
C PRO A 85 -15.91 21.52 -3.39
N ALA A 86 -17.14 22.00 -3.35
CA ALA A 86 -18.30 21.13 -3.18
C ALA A 86 -18.36 20.08 -4.31
N ASP A 87 -19.03 18.97 -4.05
CA ASP A 87 -19.28 17.88 -5.00
C ASP A 87 -18.02 17.21 -5.55
N SER A 88 -16.88 17.33 -4.83
CA SER A 88 -15.62 16.70 -5.21
C SER A 88 -15.63 15.19 -4.98
N ILE A 89 -15.01 14.44 -5.90
CA ILE A 89 -14.65 13.05 -5.68
C ILE A 89 -13.19 13.04 -5.23
N VAL A 90 -12.93 12.56 -4.00
CA VAL A 90 -11.60 12.53 -3.40
C VAL A 90 -11.13 11.10 -3.23
N LEU A 91 -10.06 10.74 -3.91
CA LEU A 91 -9.40 9.45 -3.80
C LEU A 91 -8.30 9.52 -2.74
N VAL A 92 -8.29 8.56 -1.82
CA VAL A 92 -7.34 8.47 -0.70
C VAL A 92 -6.81 7.05 -0.64
N PRO A 93 -5.51 6.80 -0.42
CA PRO A 93 -5.01 5.44 -0.23
C PRO A 93 -5.66 4.77 1.00
N HIS A 94 -5.96 3.49 0.92
CA HIS A 94 -6.48 2.73 2.07
C HIS A 94 -5.31 2.18 2.90
N ASP A 95 -4.51 3.08 3.45
CA ASP A 95 -3.48 2.82 4.44
C ASP A 95 -3.92 3.30 5.83
N HIS A 96 -3.06 3.17 6.83
CA HIS A 96 -3.39 3.60 8.20
C HIS A 96 -3.76 5.08 8.30
N PHE A 97 -3.12 5.93 7.51
CA PHE A 97 -3.42 7.37 7.49
C PHE A 97 -4.75 7.65 6.77
N GLY A 98 -4.96 7.04 5.62
CA GLY A 98 -6.19 7.19 4.85
C GLY A 98 -7.43 6.67 5.58
N ILE A 99 -7.29 5.59 6.34
CA ILE A 99 -8.36 5.04 7.20
C ILE A 99 -8.76 6.05 8.29
N ASP A 100 -7.82 6.79 8.87
CA ASP A 100 -8.09 7.84 9.86
C ASP A 100 -8.66 9.13 9.20
N LEU A 101 -8.19 9.47 8.00
CA LEU A 101 -8.56 10.69 7.30
C LEU A 101 -9.96 10.63 6.68
N ALA A 102 -10.21 9.60 5.87
CA ALA A 102 -11.28 9.62 4.88
C ALA A 102 -12.70 9.59 5.47
N PRO A 103 -13.03 8.78 6.50
CA PRO A 103 -14.40 8.76 7.05
C PRO A 103 -14.81 10.13 7.60
N GLY A 104 -13.92 10.76 8.37
CA GLY A 104 -14.20 12.07 8.93
C GLY A 104 -14.21 13.19 7.87
N LEU A 105 -13.46 13.05 6.78
CA LEU A 105 -13.46 13.98 5.67
C LEU A 105 -14.80 13.92 4.93
N SER A 106 -15.33 12.71 4.65
CA SER A 106 -16.61 12.55 3.97
C SER A 106 -17.76 13.22 4.73
N ILE A 107 -17.79 13.06 6.06
CA ILE A 107 -18.79 13.71 6.91
C ILE A 107 -18.68 15.25 6.81
N LYS A 108 -17.46 15.79 6.83
CA LYS A 108 -17.25 17.26 6.77
C LYS A 108 -17.58 17.83 5.40
N LEU A 109 -17.46 17.06 4.33
CA LEU A 109 -17.83 17.46 2.97
C LEU A 109 -19.27 17.15 2.63
N ASN A 110 -20.04 16.52 3.52
CA ASN A 110 -21.37 15.97 3.25
C ASN A 110 -21.39 15.06 2.02
N ALA A 111 -20.31 14.29 1.84
CA ALA A 111 -20.05 13.44 0.70
C ALA A 111 -20.25 11.96 1.06
N ALA A 112 -20.52 11.13 0.06
CA ALA A 112 -20.57 9.69 0.22
C ALA A 112 -19.19 9.14 0.63
N PHE A 113 -19.16 7.99 1.32
CA PHE A 113 -17.93 7.32 1.72
C PHE A 113 -17.92 5.85 1.32
N VAL A 114 -16.86 5.44 0.64
CA VAL A 114 -16.59 4.03 0.37
C VAL A 114 -15.16 3.69 0.75
N SER A 115 -14.99 2.69 1.62
CA SER A 115 -13.67 2.23 2.05
C SER A 115 -13.22 0.99 1.28
N ASP A 116 -11.89 0.85 1.14
CA ASP A 116 -11.24 -0.39 0.69
C ASP A 116 -11.68 -0.85 -0.70
N VAL A 117 -11.73 0.09 -1.65
CA VAL A 117 -12.17 -0.17 -3.02
C VAL A 117 -11.11 -0.91 -3.79
N LEU A 118 -11.48 -2.04 -4.37
CA LEU A 118 -10.66 -2.95 -5.12
C LEU A 118 -10.79 -2.78 -6.64
N ALA A 119 -12.00 -2.43 -7.09
CA ALA A 119 -12.27 -2.13 -8.49
C ALA A 119 -13.31 -1.02 -8.61
N ILE A 120 -13.25 -0.29 -9.72
CA ILE A 120 -14.21 0.72 -10.13
C ILE A 120 -14.78 0.26 -11.47
N GLU A 121 -16.10 0.08 -11.51
CA GLU A 121 -16.82 -0.39 -12.70
C GLU A 121 -17.31 0.76 -13.59
N GLY A 122 -17.20 1.99 -13.09
CA GLY A 122 -17.58 3.22 -13.81
C GLY A 122 -18.62 4.04 -13.07
N ILE A 123 -19.05 5.12 -13.73
CA ILE A 123 -20.07 6.03 -13.23
C ILE A 123 -21.23 6.11 -14.23
N GLU A 124 -22.46 5.98 -13.74
CA GLU A 124 -23.68 6.14 -14.53
C GLU A 124 -24.55 7.23 -13.90
N GLY A 125 -24.65 8.37 -14.56
CA GLY A 125 -25.31 9.55 -13.97
C GLY A 125 -24.59 10.00 -12.71
N ASN A 126 -25.29 9.94 -11.58
CA ASN A 126 -24.74 10.27 -10.26
C ASN A 126 -24.36 9.03 -9.43
N PHE A 127 -24.30 7.86 -10.06
CA PHE A 127 -24.03 6.61 -9.35
C PHE A 127 -22.68 6.03 -9.76
N LEU A 128 -21.75 6.01 -8.83
CA LEU A 128 -20.45 5.35 -8.96
C LEU A 128 -20.58 3.89 -8.54
N LYS A 129 -20.19 2.98 -9.42
CA LYS A 129 -20.16 1.54 -9.16
C LYS A 129 -18.76 1.09 -8.78
N VAL A 130 -18.62 0.46 -7.63
CA VAL A 130 -17.34 0.02 -7.07
C VAL A 130 -17.44 -1.39 -6.50
N VAL A 131 -16.32 -2.08 -6.40
CA VAL A 131 -16.21 -3.40 -5.79
C VAL A 131 -15.29 -3.34 -4.58
N ARG A 132 -15.71 -3.94 -3.48
CA ARG A 132 -14.88 -4.17 -2.30
C ARG A 132 -15.04 -5.60 -1.79
N GLN A 133 -14.08 -6.06 -1.00
CA GLN A 133 -14.16 -7.36 -0.37
C GLN A 133 -14.71 -7.25 1.05
N GLU A 134 -15.58 -8.19 1.39
CA GLU A 134 -16.21 -8.38 2.70
C GLU A 134 -15.83 -9.75 3.29
N LEU A 135 -16.10 -9.95 4.57
CA LEU A 135 -15.89 -11.21 5.27
C LEU A 135 -14.47 -11.79 5.08
N GLY A 136 -13.44 -10.94 5.21
CA GLY A 136 -12.05 -11.39 5.06
C GLY A 136 -11.66 -11.79 3.63
N GLY A 137 -12.32 -11.23 2.62
CA GLY A 137 -12.05 -11.50 1.22
C GLY A 137 -12.87 -12.63 0.60
N GLN A 138 -13.83 -13.20 1.35
CA GLN A 138 -14.66 -14.31 0.86
C GLN A 138 -15.81 -13.86 -0.05
N VAL A 139 -16.23 -12.60 0.06
CA VAL A 139 -17.34 -12.03 -0.71
C VAL A 139 -16.89 -10.75 -1.38
N SER A 140 -17.17 -10.63 -2.68
CA SER A 140 -17.04 -9.38 -3.43
C SER A 140 -18.39 -8.66 -3.43
N ALA A 141 -18.43 -7.50 -2.77
CA ALA A 141 -19.62 -6.66 -2.74
C ALA A 141 -19.55 -5.62 -3.86
N HIS A 142 -20.51 -5.67 -4.79
CA HIS A 142 -20.72 -4.64 -5.80
C HIS A 142 -21.62 -3.56 -5.21
N MET A 143 -21.08 -2.36 -5.07
CA MET A 143 -21.76 -1.24 -4.41
C MET A 143 -22.07 -0.15 -5.42
N CYS A 144 -23.24 0.45 -5.28
CA CYS A 144 -23.67 1.62 -6.03
C CYS A 144 -23.75 2.82 -5.09
N CYS A 145 -22.92 3.81 -5.33
CA CYS A 145 -22.74 4.96 -4.45
C CYS A 145 -23.24 6.23 -5.14
N ASN A 146 -24.20 6.93 -4.53
CA ASN A 146 -24.64 8.22 -5.04
C ASN A 146 -23.60 9.30 -4.73
N VAL A 147 -23.02 9.88 -5.78
CA VAL A 147 -21.95 10.88 -5.70
C VAL A 147 -22.42 12.28 -6.08
N SER A 148 -23.73 12.53 -6.07
CA SER A 148 -24.31 13.85 -6.40
C SER A 148 -23.81 14.99 -5.51
N THR A 149 -23.42 14.69 -4.27
CA THR A 149 -22.80 15.62 -3.31
C THR A 149 -21.30 15.37 -3.13
N GLY A 150 -20.67 14.65 -4.06
CA GLY A 150 -19.28 14.23 -3.95
C GLY A 150 -19.09 12.87 -3.26
N ALA A 151 -17.86 12.41 -3.24
CA ALA A 151 -17.49 11.16 -2.58
C ALA A 151 -16.06 11.22 -2.04
N VAL A 152 -15.80 10.51 -0.94
CA VAL A 152 -14.46 10.18 -0.46
C VAL A 152 -14.28 8.67 -0.56
N ILE A 153 -13.27 8.24 -1.31
CA ILE A 153 -13.09 6.85 -1.67
C ILE A 153 -11.70 6.41 -1.24
N ASN A 154 -11.62 5.43 -0.35
CA ASN A 154 -10.36 4.78 -0.04
C ASN A 154 -10.05 3.71 -1.08
N ILE A 155 -8.92 3.86 -1.75
CA ILE A 155 -8.42 2.93 -2.76
C ILE A 155 -7.47 1.92 -2.11
N ARG A 156 -7.74 0.63 -2.28
CA ARG A 156 -6.86 -0.43 -1.77
C ARG A 156 -5.50 -0.36 -2.46
N PRO A 157 -4.39 -0.28 -1.72
CA PRO A 157 -3.05 -0.33 -2.30
C PRO A 157 -2.82 -1.61 -3.10
N GLY A 158 -2.28 -1.46 -4.32
CA GLY A 158 -2.03 -2.57 -5.25
C GLY A 158 -3.21 -2.98 -6.13
N ALA A 159 -4.42 -2.41 -5.92
CA ALA A 159 -5.60 -2.77 -6.68
C ALA A 159 -5.63 -2.18 -8.10
N PHE A 160 -5.02 -1.03 -8.27
CA PHE A 160 -5.01 -0.30 -9.55
C PHE A 160 -3.58 -0.20 -10.07
N LYS A 161 -3.28 -1.00 -11.10
CA LYS A 161 -1.94 -0.99 -11.73
C LYS A 161 -1.71 0.35 -12.41
N PRO A 162 -0.59 1.05 -12.11
CA PRO A 162 -0.22 2.25 -12.84
C PRO A 162 -0.02 1.94 -14.32
N GLU A 163 -0.61 2.74 -15.19
CA GLU A 163 -0.38 2.66 -16.62
C GLU A 163 0.72 3.67 -17.01
N PRO A 164 1.65 3.28 -17.90
CA PRO A 164 2.58 4.24 -18.47
C PRO A 164 1.78 5.35 -19.17
N GLY A 165 1.87 6.56 -18.64
CA GLY A 165 1.26 7.75 -19.25
C GLY A 165 2.30 8.58 -19.98
N ALA A 166 1.85 9.46 -20.90
CA ALA A 166 2.71 10.52 -21.39
C ALA A 166 3.15 11.40 -20.19
N PRO A 167 4.41 11.84 -20.14
CA PRO A 167 4.87 12.73 -19.10
C PRO A 167 3.97 13.98 -19.03
N ALA A 168 3.46 14.30 -17.86
CA ALA A 168 2.75 15.56 -17.64
C ALA A 168 3.76 16.71 -17.48
N ALA A 169 3.34 17.92 -17.83
CA ALA A 169 4.03 19.16 -17.47
C ALA A 169 3.18 19.88 -16.40
N GLY A 170 3.11 19.26 -15.21
CA GLY A 170 2.21 19.64 -14.16
C GLY A 170 2.49 21.02 -13.57
N VAL A 171 1.43 21.75 -13.24
CA VAL A 171 1.50 23.06 -12.59
C VAL A 171 1.21 22.91 -11.10
N VAL A 172 2.07 23.47 -10.26
CA VAL A 172 1.85 23.55 -8.81
C VAL A 172 1.05 24.82 -8.51
N VAL A 173 -0.12 24.66 -7.92
CA VAL A 173 -1.02 25.73 -7.48
C VAL A 173 -0.99 25.81 -5.96
N ASP A 174 -0.54 26.91 -5.41
CA ASP A 174 -0.49 27.12 -3.96
C ASP A 174 -1.89 27.47 -3.40
N LYS A 175 -2.39 26.61 -2.53
CA LYS A 175 -3.69 26.75 -1.82
C LYS A 175 -3.52 27.08 -0.35
N SER A 176 -2.30 27.32 0.12
CA SER A 176 -1.96 27.50 1.53
C SER A 176 -2.69 28.67 2.19
N SER A 177 -2.92 29.77 1.44
CA SER A 177 -3.64 30.93 1.94
C SER A 177 -5.08 30.65 2.38
N SER A 178 -5.71 29.63 1.78
CA SER A 178 -7.09 29.23 2.10
C SER A 178 -7.19 28.37 3.37
N VAL A 179 -6.07 27.87 3.90
CA VAL A 179 -6.08 26.92 5.01
C VAL A 179 -6.31 27.60 6.37
N GLY A 180 -5.73 28.77 6.58
CA GLY A 180 -5.84 29.49 7.84
C GLY A 180 -5.27 28.71 9.04
N THR A 181 -5.73 29.05 10.24
CA THR A 181 -5.27 28.39 11.48
C THR A 181 -5.88 27.00 11.61
N LEU A 182 -5.02 26.01 11.86
CA LEU A 182 -5.39 24.61 12.11
C LEU A 182 -5.26 24.30 13.60
N LEU A 183 -6.26 23.61 14.15
CA LEU A 183 -6.29 23.25 15.56
C LEU A 183 -6.55 21.75 15.70
N ALA A 184 -5.66 21.02 16.39
CA ALA A 184 -5.81 19.61 16.66
C ALA A 184 -5.90 19.32 18.16
N LYS A 185 -6.65 18.30 18.50
CA LYS A 185 -6.67 17.71 19.85
C LYS A 185 -5.49 16.74 20.03
N ARG A 186 -5.05 16.11 18.96
CA ARG A 186 -3.87 15.23 18.92
C ARG A 186 -2.61 16.06 18.73
N ARG A 187 -1.60 15.83 19.57
CA ARG A 187 -0.29 16.47 19.49
C ARG A 187 0.76 15.44 19.07
N TYR A 188 1.55 15.79 18.06
CA TYR A 188 2.76 15.04 17.75
C TYR A 188 3.74 15.12 18.93
N ILE A 189 4.34 14.03 19.30
CA ILE A 189 5.37 13.96 20.33
C ILE A 189 6.70 13.69 19.64
N GLU A 190 6.86 12.50 19.04
CA GLU A 190 8.08 12.08 18.36
C GLU A 190 7.80 10.97 17.37
N THR A 191 8.73 10.74 16.45
CA THR A 191 8.78 9.55 15.61
C THR A 191 9.86 8.63 16.13
N ILE A 192 9.47 7.49 16.68
CA ILE A 192 10.41 6.44 17.05
C ILE A 192 10.77 5.71 15.76
N VAL A 193 11.97 5.97 15.26
CA VAL A 193 12.54 5.18 14.18
C VAL A 193 12.97 3.86 14.78
N ALA A 194 12.41 2.75 14.30
CA ALA A 194 12.91 1.44 14.71
C ALA A 194 14.42 1.40 14.38
N GLU A 195 15.24 1.12 15.39
CA GLU A 195 16.67 0.85 15.17
C GLU A 195 16.76 -0.20 14.08
N GLY A 196 17.58 0.08 13.06
CA GLY A 196 17.63 -0.72 11.84
C GLY A 196 17.84 -2.18 12.22
N GLY A 197 16.88 -3.05 11.88
CA GLY A 197 17.09 -4.49 11.96
C GLY A 197 18.28 -4.87 11.08
N ASP A 198 18.79 -6.05 11.29
CA ASP A 198 19.95 -6.62 10.60
C ASP A 198 19.85 -6.56 9.06
N VAL A 199 18.64 -6.59 8.51
CA VAL A 199 18.36 -6.57 7.06
C VAL A 199 17.15 -5.69 6.74
N ASP A 200 17.29 -4.82 5.73
CA ASP A 200 16.18 -4.08 5.18
C ASP A 200 15.50 -4.87 4.05
N ILE A 201 14.47 -5.64 4.39
CA ILE A 201 13.73 -6.49 3.45
C ILE A 201 13.05 -5.72 2.31
N THR A 202 12.90 -4.41 2.40
CA THR A 202 12.25 -3.60 1.35
C THR A 202 13.11 -3.39 0.12
N LYS A 203 14.42 -3.62 0.23
CA LYS A 203 15.42 -3.40 -0.84
C LYS A 203 15.75 -4.64 -1.64
N HIS A 204 15.24 -5.80 -1.25
CA HIS A 204 15.58 -7.06 -1.89
C HIS A 204 14.64 -7.41 -3.04
N ALA A 205 15.23 -7.83 -4.16
CA ALA A 205 14.48 -8.26 -5.33
C ALA A 205 13.85 -9.65 -5.16
N VAL A 206 14.41 -10.48 -4.29
CA VAL A 206 13.92 -11.82 -3.96
C VAL A 206 13.76 -11.93 -2.45
N LEU A 207 12.60 -12.40 -2.01
CA LEU A 207 12.31 -12.66 -0.60
C LEU A 207 11.90 -14.11 -0.39
N VAL A 208 12.54 -14.75 0.59
CA VAL A 208 12.11 -16.03 1.16
C VAL A 208 11.32 -15.70 2.43
N SER A 209 10.00 -15.82 2.38
CA SER A 209 9.12 -15.41 3.47
C SER A 209 8.56 -16.63 4.18
N ILE A 210 8.82 -16.73 5.48
CA ILE A 210 8.37 -17.86 6.30
C ILE A 210 7.13 -17.53 7.12
N GLY A 211 6.25 -18.51 7.20
CA GLY A 211 5.08 -18.49 8.06
C GLY A 211 5.21 -19.42 9.26
N ARG A 212 4.11 -19.59 9.99
CA ARG A 212 4.03 -20.52 11.12
C ARG A 212 4.29 -21.99 10.72
N GLY A 213 4.25 -22.30 9.40
CA GLY A 213 4.60 -23.63 8.88
C GLY A 213 6.06 -24.02 9.11
N ILE A 214 6.95 -23.08 9.47
CA ILE A 214 8.34 -23.36 9.87
C ILE A 214 8.41 -24.11 11.20
N GLN A 215 7.33 -24.13 11.98
CA GLN A 215 7.07 -24.88 13.21
C GLN A 215 7.82 -24.38 14.44
N GLU A 216 9.13 -24.17 14.37
CA GLU A 216 9.98 -23.76 15.49
C GLU A 216 11.14 -22.86 15.04
N LYS A 217 11.80 -22.25 16.03
CA LYS A 217 12.86 -21.26 15.78
C LYS A 217 14.07 -21.87 15.07
N ASP A 218 14.46 -23.06 15.45
CA ASP A 218 15.68 -23.71 14.93
C ASP A 218 15.56 -24.03 13.43
N ASN A 219 14.34 -24.24 12.94
CA ASN A 219 14.08 -24.48 11.52
C ASN A 219 14.21 -23.21 10.65
N VAL A 220 14.32 -22.02 11.24
CA VAL A 220 14.54 -20.78 10.47
C VAL A 220 15.80 -20.85 9.62
N ALA A 221 16.83 -21.57 10.11
CA ALA A 221 18.07 -21.78 9.39
C ALA A 221 17.88 -22.41 7.99
N ILE A 222 16.86 -23.26 7.81
CA ILE A 222 16.54 -23.88 6.52
C ILE A 222 16.14 -22.82 5.47
N ALA A 223 15.40 -21.80 5.90
CA ALA A 223 15.02 -20.69 5.02
C ALA A 223 16.18 -19.71 4.78
N GLU A 224 17.06 -19.54 5.76
CA GLU A 224 18.27 -18.72 5.63
C GLU A 224 19.24 -19.33 4.62
N GLU A 225 19.43 -20.64 4.63
CA GLU A 225 20.24 -21.34 3.64
C GLU A 225 19.69 -21.21 2.20
N LEU A 226 18.36 -21.29 2.04
CA LEU A 226 17.74 -21.06 0.75
C LEU A 226 17.91 -19.60 0.30
N ALA A 227 17.73 -18.65 1.22
CA ALA A 227 17.92 -17.25 0.92
C ALA A 227 19.36 -16.92 0.52
N GLU A 228 20.35 -17.49 1.21
CA GLU A 228 21.77 -17.38 0.84
C GLU A 228 22.01 -17.90 -0.59
N ALA A 229 21.51 -19.08 -0.91
CA ALA A 229 21.68 -19.70 -2.23
C ALA A 229 21.03 -18.88 -3.36
N LEU A 230 19.94 -18.16 -3.08
CA LEU A 230 19.22 -17.30 -4.02
C LEU A 230 19.72 -15.85 -4.05
N GLY A 231 20.64 -15.45 -3.17
CA GLY A 231 20.98 -14.03 -2.98
C GLY A 231 19.80 -13.21 -2.48
N ALA A 232 18.91 -13.82 -1.70
CA ALA A 232 17.66 -13.28 -1.20
C ALA A 232 17.77 -12.87 0.29
N ALA A 233 16.74 -12.20 0.79
CA ALA A 233 16.58 -11.98 2.22
C ALA A 233 15.43 -12.82 2.80
N VAL A 234 15.56 -13.23 4.06
CA VAL A 234 14.47 -13.86 4.78
C VAL A 234 13.55 -12.81 5.37
N SER A 235 12.27 -12.94 5.11
CA SER A 235 11.19 -12.20 5.75
C SER A 235 10.20 -13.15 6.43
N CYS A 236 9.24 -12.61 7.15
CA CYS A 236 8.30 -13.47 7.86
C CYS A 236 6.90 -12.87 7.98
N SER A 237 5.94 -13.72 8.31
CA SER A 237 4.60 -13.33 8.69
C SER A 237 4.52 -13.01 10.20
N ARG A 238 3.51 -12.26 10.62
CA ARG A 238 3.30 -11.83 12.01
C ARG A 238 3.37 -12.98 13.04
N PRO A 239 2.78 -14.17 12.82
CA PRO A 239 2.88 -15.26 13.79
C PRO A 239 4.30 -15.70 14.15
N VAL A 240 5.26 -15.51 13.24
CA VAL A 240 6.68 -15.83 13.47
C VAL A 240 7.31 -14.80 14.41
N VAL A 241 6.94 -13.53 14.27
CA VAL A 241 7.38 -12.45 15.17
C VAL A 241 6.72 -12.58 16.54
N ASP A 242 5.43 -12.88 16.59
CA ASP A 242 4.69 -13.08 17.85
C ASP A 242 5.29 -14.26 18.66
N ALA A 243 5.81 -15.30 17.96
CA ALA A 243 6.55 -16.41 18.56
C ALA A 243 8.00 -16.06 18.93
N LYS A 244 8.49 -14.84 18.62
CA LYS A 244 9.88 -14.38 18.84
C LYS A 244 10.93 -15.22 18.11
N TRP A 245 10.58 -15.79 16.96
CA TRP A 245 11.51 -16.53 16.11
C TRP A 245 12.30 -15.61 15.18
N MET A 246 11.72 -14.46 14.83
CA MET A 246 12.37 -13.41 14.03
C MET A 246 12.01 -12.02 14.53
N GLU A 247 12.84 -11.05 14.19
CA GLU A 247 12.63 -9.64 14.53
C GLU A 247 11.45 -9.01 13.75
N LYS A 248 10.79 -8.04 14.38
CA LYS A 248 9.68 -7.29 13.77
C LYS A 248 10.09 -6.56 12.48
N SER A 249 11.37 -6.18 12.35
CA SER A 249 11.94 -5.55 11.17
C SER A 249 11.82 -6.41 9.90
N ARG A 250 11.67 -7.73 10.05
CA ARG A 250 11.49 -8.69 8.96
C ARG A 250 10.03 -9.07 8.68
N GLN A 251 9.09 -8.51 9.44
CA GLN A 251 7.67 -8.80 9.26
C GLN A 251 7.11 -8.14 8.00
N VAL A 252 6.42 -8.92 7.16
CA VAL A 252 5.62 -8.45 6.02
C VAL A 252 4.15 -8.47 6.38
N GLY A 253 3.41 -7.44 6.00
CA GLY A 253 1.97 -7.36 6.21
C GLY A 253 1.49 -5.97 6.62
N SER A 254 0.19 -5.81 6.83
CA SER A 254 -0.43 -4.53 7.22
C SER A 254 0.13 -3.93 8.53
N SER A 255 0.60 -4.77 9.44
CA SER A 255 1.24 -4.35 10.72
C SER A 255 2.76 -4.45 10.70
N GLY A 256 3.36 -4.74 9.55
CA GLY A 256 4.79 -4.86 9.31
C GLY A 256 5.26 -3.94 8.19
N LYS A 257 6.27 -4.41 7.44
CA LYS A 257 6.77 -3.69 6.27
C LYS A 257 5.95 -4.05 5.02
N THR A 258 5.84 -3.08 4.12
CA THR A 258 5.38 -3.30 2.76
C THR A 258 6.59 -3.55 1.87
N VAL A 259 6.55 -4.60 1.06
CA VAL A 259 7.65 -5.04 0.20
C VAL A 259 7.20 -5.11 -1.26
N LYS A 260 8.15 -4.93 -2.20
CA LYS A 260 7.94 -4.98 -3.65
C LYS A 260 9.04 -5.81 -4.33
N PRO A 261 9.19 -7.08 -3.97
CA PRO A 261 10.19 -7.92 -4.61
C PRO A 261 9.76 -8.26 -6.05
N LYS A 262 10.70 -8.73 -6.85
CA LYS A 262 10.40 -9.37 -8.14
C LYS A 262 9.87 -10.79 -7.94
N VAL A 263 10.43 -11.51 -6.96
CA VAL A 263 10.03 -12.89 -6.60
C VAL A 263 9.76 -12.97 -5.11
N TYR A 264 8.65 -13.57 -4.75
CA TYR A 264 8.23 -13.78 -3.37
C TYR A 264 7.95 -15.26 -3.12
N LEU A 265 8.80 -15.93 -2.34
CA LEU A 265 8.57 -17.31 -1.91
C LEU A 265 7.82 -17.30 -0.57
N ALA A 266 6.59 -17.77 -0.58
CA ALA A 266 5.74 -17.87 0.60
C ALA A 266 5.80 -19.28 1.18
N CYS A 267 6.67 -19.49 2.17
CA CYS A 267 6.97 -20.80 2.74
C CYS A 267 6.18 -21.03 4.04
N GLY A 268 5.20 -21.91 4.03
CA GLY A 268 4.35 -22.20 5.19
C GLY A 268 3.48 -21.02 5.64
N ILE A 269 3.17 -20.11 4.74
CA ILE A 269 2.30 -18.95 4.95
C ILE A 269 0.88 -19.31 4.51
N SER A 270 -0.12 -18.97 5.34
CA SER A 270 -1.52 -19.26 5.05
C SER A 270 -2.14 -18.35 3.97
N GLY A 271 -1.61 -17.15 3.79
CA GLY A 271 -2.18 -16.17 2.87
C GLY A 271 -3.30 -15.33 3.48
N ALA A 272 -3.25 -15.08 4.78
CA ALA A 272 -4.17 -14.16 5.42
C ALA A 272 -4.08 -12.77 4.77
N PHE A 273 -5.23 -12.10 4.61
CA PHE A 273 -5.35 -10.78 3.99
C PHE A 273 -4.33 -9.77 4.51
N GLN A 274 -4.12 -9.74 5.83
CA GLN A 274 -3.17 -8.82 6.47
C GLN A 274 -1.73 -9.03 6.01
N HIS A 275 -1.35 -10.27 5.69
CA HIS A 275 -0.03 -10.57 5.15
C HIS A 275 0.06 -10.12 3.69
N LEU A 276 -0.92 -10.47 2.87
CA LEU A 276 -0.97 -10.12 1.46
C LEU A 276 -1.01 -8.61 1.23
N ALA A 277 -1.64 -7.85 2.12
CA ALA A 277 -1.66 -6.38 2.07
C ALA A 277 -0.26 -5.74 2.16
N GLY A 278 0.73 -6.46 2.69
CA GLY A 278 2.14 -6.03 2.72
C GLY A 278 2.93 -6.37 1.47
N ILE A 279 2.36 -7.10 0.51
CA ILE A 279 3.03 -7.49 -0.74
C ILE A 279 2.46 -6.62 -1.86
N LYS A 280 3.29 -5.77 -2.45
CA LYS A 280 2.91 -4.87 -3.54
C LYS A 280 3.71 -5.16 -4.81
N GLY A 281 3.29 -4.55 -5.93
CA GLY A 281 4.02 -4.62 -7.19
C GLY A 281 3.82 -5.90 -7.98
N SER A 282 2.87 -6.76 -7.58
CA SER A 282 2.56 -8.04 -8.25
C SER A 282 3.83 -8.88 -8.51
N PRO A 283 4.58 -9.29 -7.48
CA PRO A 283 5.73 -10.14 -7.66
C PRO A 283 5.33 -11.49 -8.23
N PHE A 284 6.27 -12.22 -8.85
CA PHE A 284 6.10 -13.62 -9.13
C PHE A 284 6.03 -14.38 -7.81
N LEU A 285 4.85 -14.84 -7.42
CA LEU A 285 4.60 -15.43 -6.11
C LEU A 285 4.62 -16.97 -6.19
N ILE A 286 5.54 -17.57 -5.46
CA ILE A 286 5.66 -19.02 -5.31
C ILE A 286 5.19 -19.37 -3.90
N ALA A 287 4.15 -20.20 -3.78
CA ALA A 287 3.62 -20.63 -2.49
C ALA A 287 3.93 -22.10 -2.22
N ILE A 288 4.45 -22.38 -1.04
CA ILE A 288 4.72 -23.74 -0.56
C ILE A 288 3.95 -23.92 0.74
N ASN A 289 2.99 -24.85 0.77
CA ASN A 289 2.18 -25.10 1.95
C ASN A 289 1.64 -26.52 1.94
N LYS A 290 1.68 -27.20 3.09
CA LYS A 290 1.14 -28.56 3.21
C LYS A 290 -0.40 -28.63 3.20
N ASN A 291 -1.08 -27.51 3.42
CA ASN A 291 -2.53 -27.43 3.31
C ASN A 291 -2.92 -27.01 1.88
N PRO A 292 -3.47 -27.91 1.04
CA PRO A 292 -3.85 -27.60 -0.34
C PRO A 292 -4.96 -26.54 -0.44
N LYS A 293 -5.67 -26.27 0.66
CA LYS A 293 -6.75 -25.27 0.74
C LYS A 293 -6.26 -23.94 1.31
N ALA A 294 -4.96 -23.73 1.50
CA ALA A 294 -4.43 -22.49 2.01
C ALA A 294 -4.76 -21.32 1.05
N PRO A 295 -5.32 -20.20 1.54
CA PRO A 295 -5.70 -19.06 0.70
C PRO A 295 -4.55 -18.47 -0.12
N ILE A 296 -3.30 -18.69 0.30
CA ILE A 296 -2.11 -18.24 -0.45
C ILE A 296 -2.09 -18.75 -1.88
N PHE A 297 -2.60 -19.96 -2.14
CA PHE A 297 -2.65 -20.55 -3.48
C PHE A 297 -3.58 -19.83 -4.45
N GLN A 298 -4.54 -19.04 -3.95
CA GLN A 298 -5.43 -18.25 -4.79
C GLN A 298 -4.72 -17.06 -5.48
N VAL A 299 -3.59 -16.63 -4.91
CA VAL A 299 -2.82 -15.48 -5.39
C VAL A 299 -1.43 -15.87 -5.88
N ALA A 300 -1.05 -17.15 -5.78
CA ALA A 300 0.24 -17.65 -6.21
C ALA A 300 0.26 -17.94 -7.71
N ASP A 301 1.37 -17.57 -8.38
CA ASP A 301 1.66 -17.97 -9.77
C ASP A 301 2.07 -19.44 -9.84
N VAL A 302 2.76 -19.93 -8.81
CA VAL A 302 3.16 -21.33 -8.66
C VAL A 302 2.83 -21.82 -7.26
N GLY A 303 2.12 -22.93 -7.15
CA GLY A 303 1.78 -23.58 -5.88
C GLY A 303 2.42 -24.95 -5.75
N VAL A 304 3.05 -25.21 -4.60
CA VAL A 304 3.61 -26.51 -4.22
C VAL A 304 2.92 -26.98 -2.94
N VAL A 305 2.28 -28.15 -3.01
CA VAL A 305 1.63 -28.75 -1.84
C VAL A 305 2.62 -29.74 -1.22
N ASP A 306 3.37 -29.27 -0.23
CA ASP A 306 4.40 -30.08 0.44
C ASP A 306 4.74 -29.51 1.82
N ASP A 307 5.50 -30.27 2.63
CA ASP A 307 6.09 -29.77 3.88
C ASP A 307 7.36 -28.96 3.57
N ILE A 308 7.36 -27.70 4.04
CA ILE A 308 8.53 -26.81 3.79
C ILE A 308 9.82 -27.34 4.42
N LEU A 309 9.75 -28.14 5.49
CA LEU A 309 10.93 -28.70 6.15
C LEU A 309 11.61 -29.77 5.28
N GLU A 310 10.87 -30.44 4.41
CA GLU A 310 11.39 -31.42 3.46
C GLU A 310 11.73 -30.74 2.12
N PHE A 311 10.85 -29.86 1.65
CA PHE A 311 10.98 -29.25 0.35
C PHE A 311 12.10 -28.20 0.23
N LEU A 312 12.26 -27.31 1.25
CA LEU A 312 13.26 -26.23 1.15
C LEU A 312 14.71 -26.73 1.07
N PRO A 313 15.15 -27.78 1.80
CA PRO A 313 16.48 -28.33 1.63
C PRO A 313 16.74 -28.89 0.23
N LEU A 314 15.75 -29.56 -0.36
CA LEU A 314 15.85 -30.08 -1.74
C LEU A 314 15.95 -28.95 -2.75
N LEU A 315 15.13 -27.91 -2.59
CA LEU A 315 15.18 -26.70 -3.42
C LEU A 315 16.53 -26.00 -3.29
N THR A 316 17.06 -25.86 -2.08
CA THR A 316 18.36 -25.23 -1.81
C THR A 316 19.48 -25.97 -2.54
N ASN A 317 19.50 -27.29 -2.46
CA ASN A 317 20.48 -28.11 -3.16
C ASN A 317 20.38 -27.92 -4.69
N LYS A 318 19.17 -27.89 -5.21
CA LYS A 318 18.94 -27.69 -6.65
C LYS A 318 19.36 -26.30 -7.13
N VAL A 319 19.11 -25.28 -6.35
CA VAL A 319 19.57 -23.91 -6.63
C VAL A 319 21.09 -23.83 -6.63
N ARG A 320 21.75 -24.44 -5.63
CA ARG A 320 23.23 -24.52 -5.56
C ARG A 320 23.84 -25.22 -6.77
N GLU A 321 23.27 -26.35 -7.19
CA GLU A 321 23.69 -27.05 -8.42
C GLU A 321 23.60 -26.15 -9.66
N LEU A 322 22.49 -25.45 -9.84
CA LEU A 322 22.27 -24.57 -11.00
C LEU A 322 23.20 -23.36 -11.02
N HIS A 323 23.59 -22.86 -9.87
CA HIS A 323 24.52 -21.74 -9.75
C HIS A 323 25.99 -22.18 -9.68
N GLY A 324 26.29 -23.46 -9.76
CA GLY A 324 27.65 -23.99 -9.63
C GLY A 324 28.27 -23.81 -8.25
N ILE A 325 27.44 -23.64 -7.22
CA ILE A 325 27.86 -23.47 -5.82
C ILE A 325 27.96 -24.86 -5.20
N ALA A 326 29.14 -25.22 -4.67
CA ALA A 326 29.32 -26.49 -4.01
C ALA A 326 28.37 -26.65 -2.82
N ALA A 327 27.78 -27.84 -2.65
CA ALA A 327 27.03 -28.18 -1.46
C ALA A 327 27.94 -28.09 -0.23
N LYS A 328 27.48 -27.41 0.82
CA LYS A 328 28.18 -27.37 2.12
C LYS A 328 27.97 -28.65 2.87
#